data_44015b95a57d28ea117291f89a7cd767
#
_entry.id   44015b95a57d28ea117291f89a7cd767
#
_cell.length_a   1.000
_cell.length_b   1.000
_cell.length_c   1.000
_cell.angle_alpha   90.00
_cell.angle_beta   90.00
_cell.angle_gamma   90.00
#
_symmetry.space_group_name_H-M   'P 1'
#
loop_
_entity.id
_entity.type
_entity.pdbx_description
1 polymer ?
#
loop_
_entity_poly.entity_id
_entity_poly.type
_entity_poly.pdbx_seq_one_letter_code
_entity_poly.pdbx_strand_id
1 'polypeptide(L)'
;IASPTLGPVEWLRWGWRQLTSMRTAILLLLLLAIASVPGSIFPQRTADPNGVLQYFRTNPDLAPILDGLQVFDLYNSAWFSGIYLLLFISLIGCIIPRTRHHWKALRTRPPRTPARLSRLSAHLVADVPTKAEDPAADAAATIASAAADLRRRGYRIERYDTARSWSVSAERGYLRETGNLVFHASLVGVLVAVLAASGFSYTGQRVIVEGTTFVNTLNDYSSFTPGRFVDGTQLDPYSLTLDSFDVSYVPPGEPGGGQAGDFAANLTIRDARTGTEDTE
;
A
#
# COMPACT_ATOMS: atom_id res chain seq x y z
N ILE A 1 41.23 -22.84 1.26
CA ILE A 1 39.86 -23.21 1.70
C ILE A 1 38.98 -22.94 0.47
N ALA A 2 38.60 -23.99 -0.28
CA ALA A 2 37.73 -23.86 -1.40
C ALA A 2 36.35 -23.41 -0.91
N SER A 3 35.83 -22.30 -1.47
CA SER A 3 34.46 -21.86 -1.21
C SER A 3 33.50 -22.97 -1.68
N PRO A 4 32.52 -23.38 -0.86
CA PRO A 4 31.56 -24.39 -1.28
C PRO A 4 30.81 -23.86 -2.52
N THR A 5 30.79 -24.64 -3.60
CA THR A 5 29.99 -24.34 -4.78
C THR A 5 28.53 -24.48 -4.44
N LEU A 6 27.80 -23.36 -4.45
CA LEU A 6 26.37 -23.33 -4.18
C LEU A 6 25.62 -24.09 -5.27
N GLY A 7 24.77 -25.03 -4.88
CA GLY A 7 23.86 -25.72 -5.78
C GLY A 7 22.73 -24.77 -6.26
N PRO A 8 22.00 -25.13 -7.34
CA PRO A 8 20.95 -24.27 -7.90
C PRO A 8 19.84 -23.92 -6.88
N VAL A 9 19.48 -24.84 -5.99
CA VAL A 9 18.49 -24.61 -4.91
C VAL A 9 19.02 -23.62 -3.88
N GLU A 10 20.32 -23.64 -3.59
CA GLU A 10 20.94 -22.71 -2.63
C GLU A 10 21.04 -21.31 -3.21
N TRP A 11 21.29 -21.18 -4.54
CA TRP A 11 21.22 -19.91 -5.26
C TRP A 11 19.81 -19.31 -5.23
N LEU A 12 18.77 -20.10 -5.48
CA LEU A 12 17.38 -19.65 -5.38
C LEU A 12 17.03 -19.21 -3.96
N ARG A 13 17.45 -19.95 -2.96
CA ARG A 13 17.26 -19.60 -1.54
C ARG A 13 17.99 -18.32 -1.15
N TRP A 14 19.20 -18.16 -1.65
CA TRP A 14 19.97 -16.93 -1.45
C TRP A 14 19.28 -15.73 -2.13
N GLY A 15 18.91 -15.86 -3.40
CA GLY A 15 18.19 -14.82 -4.15
C GLY A 15 16.88 -14.42 -3.47
N TRP A 16 16.10 -15.39 -3.00
CA TRP A 16 14.88 -15.15 -2.23
C TRP A 16 15.14 -14.34 -0.96
N ARG A 17 16.18 -14.70 -0.20
CA ARG A 17 16.56 -13.95 1.02
C ARG A 17 17.00 -12.53 0.71
N GLN A 18 17.70 -12.31 -0.39
CA GLN A 18 18.07 -10.96 -0.81
C GLN A 18 16.85 -10.15 -1.24
N LEU A 19 15.99 -10.71 -2.07
CA LEU A 19 14.78 -10.05 -2.54
C LEU A 19 13.83 -9.67 -1.37
N THR A 20 13.70 -10.54 -0.38
CA THR A 20 12.84 -10.32 0.80
C THR A 20 13.55 -9.62 1.96
N SER A 21 14.66 -8.94 1.69
CA SER A 21 15.38 -8.15 2.70
C SER A 21 14.85 -6.72 2.77
N MET A 22 14.83 -6.12 3.97
CA MET A 22 14.46 -4.71 4.16
C MET A 22 15.30 -3.75 3.29
N ARG A 23 16.58 -4.05 3.09
CA ARG A 23 17.48 -3.22 2.28
C ARG A 23 17.02 -3.20 0.82
N THR A 24 16.72 -4.37 0.26
CA THR A 24 16.22 -4.49 -1.12
C THR A 24 14.85 -3.83 -1.28
N ALA A 25 13.95 -3.98 -0.31
CA ALA A 25 12.64 -3.30 -0.34
C ALA A 25 12.78 -1.77 -0.38
N ILE A 26 13.66 -1.20 0.46
CA ILE A 26 13.92 0.25 0.48
C ILE A 26 14.56 0.71 -0.84
N LEU A 27 15.52 -0.04 -1.38
CA LEU A 27 16.15 0.28 -2.67
C LEU A 27 15.15 0.22 -3.82
N LEU A 28 14.28 -0.79 -3.86
CA LEU A 28 13.23 -0.90 -4.88
C LEU A 28 12.20 0.22 -4.75
N LEU A 29 11.84 0.62 -3.53
CA LEU A 29 10.95 1.75 -3.28
C LEU A 29 11.57 3.07 -3.77
N LEU A 30 12.86 3.30 -3.47
CA LEU A 30 13.60 4.46 -3.96
C LEU A 30 13.69 4.45 -5.48
N LEU A 31 14.01 3.30 -6.07
CA LEU A 31 14.07 3.15 -7.52
C LEU A 31 12.72 3.42 -8.18
N LEU A 32 11.62 2.91 -7.61
CA LEU A 32 10.27 3.17 -8.09
C LEU A 32 9.92 4.68 -8.00
N ALA A 33 10.28 5.34 -6.89
CA ALA A 33 10.08 6.77 -6.72
C ALA A 33 10.83 7.59 -7.78
N ILE A 34 12.10 7.28 -8.04
CA ILE A 34 12.90 7.94 -9.09
C ILE A 34 12.31 7.63 -10.47
N ALA A 35 11.94 6.38 -10.72
CA ALA A 35 11.37 5.93 -11.98
C ALA A 35 10.01 6.60 -12.29
N SER A 36 9.25 7.01 -11.29
CA SER A 36 7.95 7.70 -11.47
C SER A 36 8.07 9.18 -11.82
N VAL A 37 9.23 9.82 -11.58
CA VAL A 37 9.45 11.25 -11.84
C VAL A 37 9.17 11.63 -13.30
N PRO A 38 9.69 10.93 -14.32
CA PRO A 38 9.36 11.26 -15.72
C PRO A 38 7.87 11.20 -16.03
N GLY A 39 7.13 10.24 -15.41
CA GLY A 39 5.68 10.12 -15.60
C GLY A 39 4.87 11.30 -15.08
N SER A 40 5.43 12.06 -14.13
CA SER A 40 4.80 13.28 -13.59
C SER A 40 5.17 14.53 -14.39
N ILE A 41 6.27 14.50 -15.15
CA ILE A 41 6.78 15.65 -15.93
C ILE A 41 6.25 15.63 -17.36
N PHE A 42 6.21 14.44 -17.97
CA PHE A 42 5.81 14.27 -19.36
C PHE A 42 4.34 13.86 -19.49
N PRO A 43 3.63 14.33 -20.55
CA PRO A 43 2.25 13.91 -20.79
C PRO A 43 2.20 12.40 -21.02
N GLN A 44 1.19 11.75 -20.44
CA GLN A 44 1.00 10.30 -20.57
C GLN A 44 -0.08 10.00 -21.60
N ARG A 45 0.12 9.02 -22.49
CA ARG A 45 -0.83 8.65 -23.55
C ARG A 45 -2.21 8.29 -23.01
N THR A 46 -2.29 7.71 -21.83
CA THR A 46 -3.55 7.32 -21.19
C THR A 46 -4.32 8.49 -20.57
N ALA A 47 -3.63 9.57 -20.18
CA ALA A 47 -4.23 10.72 -19.52
C ALA A 47 -4.38 11.93 -20.45
N ASP A 48 -3.36 12.20 -21.29
CA ASP A 48 -3.31 13.35 -22.19
C ASP A 48 -2.70 12.96 -23.56
N PRO A 49 -3.46 12.27 -24.42
CA PRO A 49 -3.01 11.90 -25.77
C PRO A 49 -2.63 13.11 -26.63
N ASN A 50 -3.38 14.22 -26.49
CA ASN A 50 -3.15 15.45 -27.25
C ASN A 50 -1.85 16.15 -26.85
N GLY A 51 -1.57 16.19 -25.55
CA GLY A 51 -0.30 16.69 -25.03
C GLY A 51 0.91 15.91 -25.56
N VAL A 52 0.79 14.58 -25.69
CA VAL A 52 1.84 13.76 -26.32
C VAL A 52 2.00 14.14 -27.79
N LEU A 53 0.93 14.26 -28.56
CA LEU A 53 1.00 14.69 -29.97
C LEU A 53 1.63 16.08 -30.11
N GLN A 54 1.27 17.01 -29.23
CA GLN A 54 1.87 18.34 -29.20
C GLN A 54 3.37 18.27 -28.88
N TYR A 55 3.76 17.43 -27.91
CA TYR A 55 5.15 17.26 -27.54
C TYR A 55 6.00 16.76 -28.72
N PHE A 56 5.50 15.81 -29.51
CA PHE A 56 6.14 15.32 -30.72
C PHE A 56 6.33 16.41 -31.80
N ARG A 57 5.36 17.33 -31.91
CA ARG A 57 5.45 18.45 -32.87
C ARG A 57 6.45 19.51 -32.42
N THR A 58 6.55 19.76 -31.12
CA THR A 58 7.44 20.80 -30.58
C THR A 58 8.86 20.31 -30.34
N ASN A 59 9.07 19.00 -30.16
CA ASN A 59 10.38 18.40 -29.87
C ASN A 59 10.65 17.17 -30.78
N PRO A 60 10.77 17.35 -32.11
CA PRO A 60 10.85 16.24 -33.05
C PRO A 60 12.09 15.33 -32.87
N ASP A 61 13.21 15.88 -32.36
CA ASP A 61 14.44 15.13 -32.14
C ASP A 61 14.44 14.35 -30.82
N LEU A 62 13.85 14.91 -29.76
CA LEU A 62 13.87 14.33 -28.42
C LEU A 62 12.72 13.35 -28.21
N ALA A 63 11.54 13.63 -28.79
CA ALA A 63 10.34 12.82 -28.56
C ALA A 63 10.53 11.35 -28.96
N PRO A 64 11.15 10.98 -30.09
CA PRO A 64 11.36 9.58 -30.44
C PRO A 64 12.27 8.83 -29.46
N ILE A 65 13.28 9.52 -28.88
CA ILE A 65 14.17 8.93 -27.87
C ILE A 65 13.41 8.62 -26.59
N LEU A 66 12.61 9.58 -26.11
CA LEU A 66 11.77 9.40 -24.92
C LEU A 66 10.70 8.34 -25.14
N ASP A 67 10.16 8.24 -26.35
CA ASP A 67 9.21 7.21 -26.71
C ASP A 67 9.83 5.81 -26.72
N GLY A 68 11.04 5.68 -27.23
CA GLY A 68 11.82 4.45 -27.15
C GLY A 68 12.10 3.99 -25.72
N LEU A 69 12.19 4.92 -24.77
CA LEU A 69 12.29 4.67 -23.33
C LEU A 69 10.92 4.47 -22.67
N GLN A 70 9.83 4.53 -23.44
CA GLN A 70 8.44 4.42 -22.96
C GLN A 70 8.04 5.49 -21.92
N VAL A 71 8.61 6.71 -22.01
CA VAL A 71 8.35 7.80 -21.05
C VAL A 71 6.91 8.31 -21.15
N PHE A 72 6.31 8.30 -22.36
CA PHE A 72 4.91 8.72 -22.58
C PHE A 72 3.88 7.63 -22.25
N ASP A 73 4.33 6.43 -21.92
CA ASP A 73 3.51 5.31 -21.46
C ASP A 73 4.21 4.59 -20.28
N LEU A 74 4.72 5.41 -19.36
CA LEU A 74 5.63 4.98 -18.31
C LEU A 74 5.04 3.90 -17.43
N TYR A 75 3.81 4.11 -16.96
CA TYR A 75 3.18 3.23 -15.98
C TYR A 75 2.80 1.85 -16.55
N ASN A 76 2.68 1.74 -17.89
CA ASN A 76 2.47 0.48 -18.60
C ASN A 76 3.79 -0.13 -19.12
N SER A 77 4.91 0.57 -18.98
CA SER A 77 6.20 0.10 -19.47
C SER A 77 6.65 -1.20 -18.79
N ALA A 78 7.31 -2.07 -19.54
CA ALA A 78 7.76 -3.36 -19.02
C ALA A 78 8.77 -3.22 -17.86
N TRP A 79 9.66 -2.22 -17.94
CA TRP A 79 10.67 -2.00 -16.93
C TRP A 79 10.08 -1.39 -15.63
N PHE A 80 9.11 -0.46 -15.71
CA PHE A 80 8.41 0.09 -14.54
C PHE A 80 7.58 -1.00 -13.86
N SER A 81 6.82 -1.77 -14.66
CA SER A 81 6.07 -2.92 -14.17
C SER A 81 6.98 -3.96 -13.50
N GLY A 82 8.19 -4.18 -14.03
CA GLY A 82 9.18 -5.06 -13.43
C GLY A 82 9.62 -4.60 -12.03
N ILE A 83 9.93 -3.31 -11.87
CA ILE A 83 10.30 -2.72 -10.56
C ILE A 83 9.13 -2.86 -9.58
N TYR A 84 7.93 -2.52 -10.01
CA TYR A 84 6.71 -2.62 -9.21
C TYR A 84 6.43 -4.06 -8.74
N LEU A 85 6.52 -5.05 -9.64
CA LEU A 85 6.33 -6.46 -9.31
C LEU A 85 7.40 -6.98 -8.34
N LEU A 86 8.66 -6.60 -8.53
CA LEU A 86 9.74 -6.95 -7.62
C LEU A 86 9.51 -6.36 -6.22
N LEU A 87 9.06 -5.11 -6.14
CA LEU A 87 8.70 -4.46 -4.88
C LEU A 87 7.52 -5.20 -4.21
N PHE A 88 6.51 -5.58 -4.97
CA PHE A 88 5.35 -6.32 -4.47
C PHE A 88 5.76 -7.69 -3.89
N ILE A 89 6.57 -8.45 -4.62
CA ILE A 89 7.10 -9.74 -4.16
C ILE A 89 7.97 -9.55 -2.89
N SER A 90 8.81 -8.52 -2.88
CA SER A 90 9.65 -8.19 -1.73
C SER A 90 8.80 -7.85 -0.49
N LEU A 91 7.76 -7.06 -0.64
CA LEU A 91 6.85 -6.67 0.42
C LEU A 91 6.12 -7.88 1.02
N ILE A 92 5.53 -8.74 0.17
CA ILE A 92 4.88 -9.97 0.61
C ILE A 92 5.86 -10.89 1.34
N GLY A 93 7.05 -11.07 0.77
CA GLY A 93 8.09 -11.91 1.33
C GLY A 93 8.61 -11.42 2.69
N CYS A 94 8.57 -10.11 2.95
CA CYS A 94 8.91 -9.52 4.26
C CYS A 94 7.77 -9.65 5.28
N ILE A 95 6.52 -9.48 4.86
CA ILE A 95 5.34 -9.49 5.74
C ILE A 95 5.08 -10.88 6.30
N ILE A 96 5.10 -11.92 5.47
CA ILE A 96 4.69 -13.28 5.87
C ILE A 96 5.48 -13.82 7.07
N PRO A 97 6.83 -13.80 7.09
CA PRO A 97 7.60 -14.31 8.24
C PRO A 97 7.34 -13.47 9.50
N ARG A 98 7.19 -12.15 9.35
CA ARG A 98 6.95 -11.22 10.45
C ARG A 98 5.57 -11.43 11.06
N THR A 99 4.54 -11.64 10.23
CA THR A 99 3.20 -11.98 10.68
C THR A 99 3.16 -13.29 11.43
N ARG A 100 3.84 -14.33 10.92
CA ARG A 100 3.95 -15.64 11.60
C ARG A 100 4.63 -15.51 12.94
N HIS A 101 5.73 -14.74 13.02
CA HIS A 101 6.45 -14.51 14.27
C HIS A 101 5.58 -13.77 15.29
N HIS A 102 4.93 -12.69 14.88
CA HIS A 102 4.03 -11.90 15.72
C HIS A 102 2.84 -12.73 16.21
N TRP A 103 2.21 -13.51 15.33
CA TRP A 103 1.12 -14.41 15.68
C TRP A 103 1.54 -15.45 16.72
N LYS A 104 2.74 -16.00 16.59
CA LYS A 104 3.30 -16.89 17.60
C LYS A 104 3.52 -16.16 18.91
N ALA A 105 4.10 -14.95 18.89
CA ALA A 105 4.34 -14.14 20.08
C ALA A 105 3.03 -13.77 20.81
N LEU A 106 1.97 -13.49 20.07
CA LEU A 106 0.65 -13.23 20.67
C LEU A 106 0.07 -14.44 21.42
N ARG A 107 0.39 -15.66 21.01
CA ARG A 107 -0.14 -16.88 21.58
C ARG A 107 0.76 -17.51 22.64
N THR A 108 2.05 -17.20 22.64
CA THR A 108 2.99 -17.68 23.67
C THR A 108 2.89 -16.85 24.93
N ARG A 109 3.12 -17.48 26.09
CA ARG A 109 3.20 -16.79 27.37
C ARG A 109 4.47 -15.93 27.43
N PRO A 110 4.49 -14.84 28.23
CA PRO A 110 5.71 -14.09 28.51
C PRO A 110 6.88 -15.02 28.86
N PRO A 111 8.10 -14.76 28.36
CA PRO A 111 9.23 -15.65 28.59
C PRO A 111 9.59 -15.69 30.07
N ARG A 112 10.24 -16.77 30.48
CA ARG A 112 10.75 -16.89 31.88
C ARG A 112 11.69 -15.75 32.18
N THR A 113 11.61 -15.27 33.43
CA THR A 113 12.54 -14.26 33.95
C THR A 113 13.99 -14.79 33.84
N PRO A 114 14.92 -14.02 33.26
CA PRO A 114 16.31 -14.43 33.13
C PRO A 114 16.97 -14.64 34.52
N ALA A 115 17.76 -15.70 34.65
CA ALA A 115 18.45 -16.00 35.89
C ALA A 115 19.49 -14.91 36.31
N ARG A 116 19.97 -14.12 35.33
CA ARG A 116 20.94 -13.02 35.56
C ARG A 116 20.36 -11.72 35.02
N LEU A 117 19.65 -10.96 35.86
CA LEU A 117 19.08 -9.67 35.51
C LEU A 117 20.13 -8.60 35.21
N SER A 118 21.36 -8.74 35.76
CA SER A 118 22.49 -7.85 35.47
C SER A 118 22.95 -7.82 34.00
N ARG A 119 22.48 -8.75 33.19
CA ARG A 119 22.73 -8.74 31.72
C ARG A 119 21.71 -7.91 30.91
N LEU A 120 20.66 -7.45 31.57
CA LEU A 120 19.70 -6.56 30.95
C LEU A 120 20.29 -5.16 30.82
N SER A 121 19.89 -4.44 29.77
CA SER A 121 20.35 -3.07 29.50
C SER A 121 20.01 -2.08 30.62
N ALA A 122 18.96 -2.35 31.39
CA ALA A 122 18.60 -1.64 32.59
C ALA A 122 18.20 -2.64 33.67
N HIS A 123 18.78 -2.57 34.83
CA HIS A 123 18.44 -3.35 36.00
C HIS A 123 18.61 -2.53 37.27
N LEU A 124 17.84 -2.85 38.29
CA LEU A 124 17.91 -2.26 39.60
C LEU A 124 17.91 -3.40 40.63
N VAL A 125 18.75 -3.31 41.61
CA VAL A 125 18.77 -4.19 42.79
C VAL A 125 18.45 -3.31 44.00
N ALA A 126 17.49 -3.73 44.80
CA ALA A 126 17.11 -3.04 46.02
C ALA A 126 16.88 -4.07 47.14
N ASP A 127 17.35 -3.75 48.31
CA ASP A 127 17.05 -4.53 49.53
C ASP A 127 15.67 -4.08 50.06
N VAL A 128 14.75 -5.04 50.21
CA VAL A 128 13.45 -4.78 50.79
C VAL A 128 13.43 -5.31 52.20
N PRO A 129 13.23 -4.47 53.23
CA PRO A 129 13.20 -4.93 54.62
C PRO A 129 11.97 -5.84 54.82
N THR A 130 12.24 -7.07 55.29
CA THR A 130 11.23 -8.05 55.63
C THR A 130 10.62 -7.75 56.97
N LYS A 131 9.31 -7.65 57.05
CA LYS A 131 8.55 -7.40 58.31
C LYS A 131 7.84 -8.63 58.85
N ALA A 132 7.77 -9.69 58.05
CA ALA A 132 7.05 -10.91 58.36
C ALA A 132 7.96 -11.94 59.10
N GLU A 133 7.34 -12.78 59.93
CA GLU A 133 8.00 -13.94 60.56
C GLU A 133 8.45 -14.96 59.50
N ASP A 134 7.76 -14.99 58.31
CA ASP A 134 8.13 -15.82 57.15
C ASP A 134 8.60 -14.95 55.97
N PRO A 135 9.91 -14.84 55.73
CA PRO A 135 10.47 -14.10 54.60
C PRO A 135 10.01 -14.59 53.22
N ALA A 136 9.68 -15.88 53.10
CA ALA A 136 9.21 -16.46 51.83
C ALA A 136 7.78 -16.01 51.49
N ALA A 137 6.93 -15.97 52.50
CA ALA A 137 5.53 -15.48 52.32
C ALA A 137 5.50 -13.97 51.97
N ASP A 138 6.42 -13.17 52.58
CA ASP A 138 6.50 -11.74 52.30
C ASP A 138 7.03 -11.46 50.89
N ALA A 139 8.03 -12.20 50.44
CA ALA A 139 8.51 -12.14 49.06
C ALA A 139 7.43 -12.54 48.03
N ALA A 140 6.68 -13.61 48.28
CA ALA A 140 5.59 -14.07 47.45
C ALA A 140 4.46 -13.01 47.34
N ALA A 141 4.13 -12.36 48.46
CA ALA A 141 3.13 -11.28 48.53
C ALA A 141 3.59 -10.02 47.74
N THR A 142 4.88 -9.66 47.87
CA THR A 142 5.48 -8.54 47.14
C THR A 142 5.43 -8.77 45.64
N ILE A 143 5.79 -9.96 45.14
CA ILE A 143 5.70 -10.30 43.73
C ILE A 143 4.21 -10.37 43.25
N ALA A 144 3.29 -10.83 44.10
CA ALA A 144 1.86 -10.83 43.76
C ALA A 144 1.32 -9.40 43.63
N SER A 145 1.72 -8.49 44.50
CA SER A 145 1.36 -7.08 44.43
C SER A 145 1.90 -6.41 43.15
N ALA A 146 3.19 -6.65 42.86
CA ALA A 146 3.83 -6.18 41.63
C ALA A 146 3.14 -6.72 40.38
N ALA A 147 2.75 -7.99 40.36
CA ALA A 147 1.99 -8.61 39.29
C ALA A 147 0.62 -7.95 39.09
N ALA A 148 -0.10 -7.67 40.19
CA ALA A 148 -1.39 -6.98 40.14
C ALA A 148 -1.26 -5.55 39.60
N ASP A 149 -0.22 -4.80 39.99
CA ASP A 149 0.04 -3.45 39.50
C ASP A 149 0.38 -3.45 38.00
N LEU A 150 1.26 -4.34 37.55
CA LEU A 150 1.62 -4.50 36.15
C LEU A 150 0.40 -4.86 35.29
N ARG A 151 -0.49 -5.74 35.80
CA ARG A 151 -1.74 -6.09 35.10
C ARG A 151 -2.67 -4.88 34.98
N ARG A 152 -2.82 -4.07 36.02
CA ARG A 152 -3.62 -2.81 35.97
C ARG A 152 -3.08 -1.82 34.96
N ARG A 153 -1.76 -1.78 34.76
CA ARG A 153 -1.09 -0.94 33.75
C ARG A 153 -1.17 -1.52 32.34
N GLY A 154 -1.92 -2.61 32.11
CA GLY A 154 -2.13 -3.21 30.80
C GLY A 154 -0.98 -4.08 30.31
N TYR A 155 -0.11 -4.56 31.21
CA TYR A 155 0.92 -5.54 30.87
C TYR A 155 0.29 -6.95 30.83
N ARG A 156 0.76 -7.77 29.91
CA ARG A 156 0.54 -9.20 29.90
C ARG A 156 1.58 -9.83 30.80
N ILE A 157 1.16 -10.55 31.82
CA ILE A 157 2.04 -11.06 32.85
C ILE A 157 2.00 -12.59 32.93
N GLU A 158 3.12 -13.18 33.39
CA GLU A 158 3.22 -14.58 33.79
C GLU A 158 4.10 -14.66 35.06
N ARG A 159 3.70 -15.48 36.02
CA ARG A 159 4.46 -15.72 37.23
C ARG A 159 5.28 -16.99 37.06
N TYR A 160 6.53 -16.95 37.55
CA TYR A 160 7.45 -18.09 37.53
C TYR A 160 8.03 -18.24 38.92
N ASP A 161 7.35 -19.02 39.75
CA ASP A 161 7.75 -19.28 41.12
C ASP A 161 8.54 -20.58 41.19
N THR A 162 9.60 -20.60 42.01
CA THR A 162 10.42 -21.76 42.33
C THR A 162 10.43 -21.94 43.85
N ALA A 163 11.04 -23.01 44.34
CA ALA A 163 11.15 -23.23 45.79
C ALA A 163 11.97 -22.15 46.55
N ARG A 164 12.77 -21.35 45.82
CA ARG A 164 13.71 -20.36 46.42
C ARG A 164 13.59 -18.97 45.83
N SER A 165 12.74 -18.76 44.85
CA SER A 165 12.59 -17.44 44.18
C SER A 165 11.20 -17.28 43.57
N TRP A 166 10.68 -16.08 43.67
CA TRP A 166 9.45 -15.66 43.07
C TRP A 166 9.73 -14.63 42.00
N SER A 167 9.10 -14.74 40.86
CA SER A 167 9.32 -13.78 39.79
C SER A 167 8.07 -13.56 38.95
N VAL A 168 7.97 -12.37 38.35
CA VAL A 168 6.97 -12.01 37.37
C VAL A 168 7.64 -11.50 36.10
N SER A 169 7.21 -12.01 34.96
CA SER A 169 7.60 -11.49 33.67
C SER A 169 6.40 -10.73 33.08
N ALA A 170 6.67 -9.57 32.50
CA ALA A 170 5.64 -8.69 31.98
C ALA A 170 6.03 -8.15 30.59
N GLU A 171 5.09 -8.15 29.69
CA GLU A 171 5.27 -7.67 28.30
C GLU A 171 4.15 -6.70 27.94
N ARG A 172 4.49 -5.69 27.12
CA ARG A 172 3.55 -4.70 26.60
C ARG A 172 4.00 -4.24 25.21
N GLY A 173 3.03 -3.77 24.40
CA GLY A 173 3.34 -3.13 23.12
C GLY A 173 2.99 -3.96 21.89
N TYR A 174 2.31 -5.09 22.03
CA TYR A 174 1.88 -5.92 20.88
C TYR A 174 1.03 -5.19 19.85
N LEU A 175 0.19 -4.22 20.28
CA LEU A 175 -0.65 -3.42 19.38
C LEU A 175 0.18 -2.59 18.39
N ARG A 176 1.37 -2.14 18.79
CA ARG A 176 2.28 -1.40 17.90
C ARG A 176 2.74 -2.28 16.74
N GLU A 177 3.12 -3.51 17.02
CA GLU A 177 3.53 -4.47 16.00
C GLU A 177 2.33 -4.90 15.13
N THR A 178 1.16 -5.14 15.74
CA THR A 178 -0.09 -5.41 15.03
C THR A 178 -0.42 -4.28 14.05
N GLY A 179 -0.39 -3.02 14.51
CA GLY A 179 -0.65 -1.86 13.66
C GLY A 179 0.31 -1.76 12.47
N ASN A 180 1.60 -2.02 12.71
CA ASN A 180 2.60 -2.05 11.64
C ASN A 180 2.32 -3.16 10.61
N LEU A 181 1.90 -4.35 11.05
CA LEU A 181 1.53 -5.45 10.16
C LEU A 181 0.27 -5.16 9.36
N VAL A 182 -0.76 -4.58 9.99
CA VAL A 182 -2.01 -4.15 9.33
C VAL A 182 -1.70 -3.10 8.26
N PHE A 183 -0.88 -2.10 8.59
CA PHE A 183 -0.46 -1.08 7.63
C PHE A 183 0.19 -1.70 6.38
N HIS A 184 1.17 -2.59 6.55
CA HIS A 184 1.83 -3.23 5.42
C HIS A 184 0.90 -4.19 4.64
N ALA A 185 0.01 -4.89 5.33
CA ALA A 185 -1.00 -5.73 4.67
C ALA A 185 -1.98 -4.88 3.85
N SER A 186 -2.36 -3.69 4.34
CA SER A 186 -3.20 -2.75 3.60
C SER A 186 -2.52 -2.24 2.34
N LEU A 187 -1.20 -1.97 2.39
CA LEU A 187 -0.43 -1.63 1.19
C LEU A 187 -0.49 -2.74 0.14
N VAL A 188 -0.32 -4.00 0.57
CA VAL A 188 -0.49 -5.15 -0.35
C VAL A 188 -1.91 -5.16 -0.95
N GLY A 189 -2.93 -4.91 -0.14
CA GLY A 189 -4.32 -4.81 -0.60
C GLY A 189 -4.52 -3.73 -1.65
N VAL A 190 -3.98 -2.53 -1.42
CA VAL A 190 -4.02 -1.43 -2.40
C VAL A 190 -3.32 -1.82 -3.71
N LEU A 191 -2.12 -2.43 -3.62
CA LEU A 191 -1.38 -2.86 -4.81
C LEU A 191 -2.15 -3.92 -5.62
N VAL A 192 -2.80 -4.88 -4.94
CA VAL A 192 -3.66 -5.88 -5.59
C VAL A 192 -4.86 -5.20 -6.26
N ALA A 193 -5.49 -4.23 -5.59
CA ALA A 193 -6.63 -3.50 -6.14
C ALA A 193 -6.25 -2.70 -7.39
N VAL A 194 -5.10 -2.03 -7.39
CA VAL A 194 -4.57 -1.31 -8.56
C VAL A 194 -4.29 -2.26 -9.71
N LEU A 195 -3.66 -3.41 -9.44
CA LEU A 195 -3.38 -4.43 -10.45
C LEU A 195 -4.68 -5.01 -11.03
N ALA A 196 -5.67 -5.28 -10.19
CA ALA A 196 -6.98 -5.75 -10.62
C ALA A 196 -7.69 -4.68 -11.46
N ALA A 197 -7.69 -3.43 -11.02
CA ALA A 197 -8.26 -2.31 -11.78
C ALA A 197 -7.62 -2.19 -13.17
N SER A 198 -6.29 -2.20 -13.25
CA SER A 198 -5.56 -2.14 -14.53
C SER A 198 -5.88 -3.32 -15.46
N GLY A 199 -6.23 -4.48 -14.89
CA GLY A 199 -6.56 -5.68 -15.65
C GLY A 199 -8.01 -5.76 -16.12
N PHE A 200 -8.93 -5.35 -15.25
CA PHE A 200 -10.38 -5.60 -15.42
C PHE A 200 -11.21 -4.34 -15.70
N SER A 201 -10.59 -3.16 -15.76
CA SER A 201 -11.26 -1.93 -16.17
C SER A 201 -10.80 -1.47 -17.56
N TYR A 202 -11.49 -0.52 -18.12
CA TYR A 202 -11.08 0.17 -19.34
C TYR A 202 -11.18 1.68 -19.14
N THR A 203 -10.46 2.42 -19.95
CA THR A 203 -10.54 3.88 -20.01
C THR A 203 -10.96 4.29 -21.43
N GLY A 204 -12.05 5.03 -21.52
CA GLY A 204 -12.54 5.58 -22.76
C GLY A 204 -12.70 7.10 -22.67
N GLN A 205 -12.41 7.81 -23.76
CA GLN A 205 -12.59 9.26 -23.86
C GLN A 205 -13.49 9.59 -25.04
N ARG A 206 -14.47 10.47 -24.80
CA ARG A 206 -15.37 11.02 -25.82
C ARG A 206 -15.70 12.48 -25.47
N VAL A 207 -15.68 13.34 -26.44
CA VAL A 207 -16.27 14.67 -26.33
C VAL A 207 -17.73 14.59 -26.73
N ILE A 208 -18.63 14.97 -25.83
CA ILE A 208 -20.08 14.96 -26.05
C ILE A 208 -20.53 16.42 -26.21
N VAL A 209 -21.31 16.69 -27.22
CA VAL A 209 -21.91 18.01 -27.48
C VAL A 209 -23.33 18.02 -26.94
N GLU A 210 -23.83 19.19 -26.48
CA GLU A 210 -25.19 19.34 -26.00
C GLU A 210 -26.21 18.79 -27.03
N GLY A 211 -27.19 18.09 -26.51
CA GLY A 211 -28.25 17.43 -27.32
C GLY A 211 -27.79 16.15 -28.03
N THR A 212 -26.53 15.71 -27.84
CA THR A 212 -26.06 14.45 -28.43
C THR A 212 -25.98 13.34 -27.39
N THR A 213 -26.19 12.11 -27.87
CA THR A 213 -26.16 10.90 -27.04
C THR A 213 -24.89 10.11 -27.32
N PHE A 214 -24.15 9.79 -26.29
CA PHE A 214 -23.07 8.79 -26.30
C PHE A 214 -23.68 7.42 -26.01
N VAL A 215 -23.26 6.41 -26.76
CA VAL A 215 -23.59 5.00 -26.49
C VAL A 215 -22.34 4.25 -26.14
N ASN A 216 -22.36 3.45 -25.07
CA ASN A 216 -21.20 2.68 -24.63
C ASN A 216 -20.84 1.55 -25.60
N THR A 217 -20.30 1.90 -26.75
CA THR A 217 -19.79 1.01 -27.79
C THR A 217 -18.41 1.44 -28.24
N LEU A 218 -17.57 0.51 -28.69
CA LEU A 218 -16.20 0.81 -29.13
C LEU A 218 -16.13 1.93 -30.17
N ASN A 219 -17.09 1.97 -31.08
CA ASN A 219 -17.10 2.93 -32.19
C ASN A 219 -17.42 4.36 -31.76
N ASP A 220 -18.00 4.53 -30.58
CA ASP A 220 -18.41 5.84 -30.08
C ASP A 220 -17.31 6.55 -29.28
N TYR A 221 -16.27 5.82 -28.89
CA TYR A 221 -15.11 6.40 -28.23
C TYR A 221 -14.13 7.06 -29.22
N SER A 222 -13.63 8.25 -28.86
CA SER A 222 -12.53 8.90 -29.58
C SER A 222 -11.18 8.23 -29.25
N SER A 223 -11.04 7.72 -28.02
CA SER A 223 -9.90 6.93 -27.56
C SER A 223 -10.41 5.86 -26.60
N PHE A 224 -9.97 4.62 -26.79
CA PHE A 224 -10.35 3.50 -25.95
C PHE A 224 -9.10 2.65 -25.61
N THR A 225 -8.85 2.48 -24.33
CA THR A 225 -7.74 1.67 -23.81
C THR A 225 -8.31 0.58 -22.91
N PRO A 226 -8.44 -0.66 -23.40
CA PRO A 226 -8.93 -1.76 -22.57
C PRO A 226 -7.87 -2.22 -21.58
N GLY A 227 -8.30 -2.66 -20.40
CA GLY A 227 -7.48 -3.44 -19.49
C GLY A 227 -7.15 -4.81 -20.10
N ARG A 228 -6.13 -5.48 -19.55
CA ARG A 228 -5.57 -6.73 -20.10
C ARG A 228 -6.60 -7.86 -20.27
N PHE A 229 -7.64 -7.89 -19.43
CA PHE A 229 -8.66 -8.94 -19.40
C PHE A 229 -10.06 -8.42 -19.83
N VAL A 230 -10.12 -7.22 -20.39
CA VAL A 230 -11.36 -6.62 -20.87
C VAL A 230 -11.56 -6.99 -22.33
N ASP A 231 -12.72 -7.60 -22.62
CA ASP A 231 -13.20 -7.76 -23.98
C ASP A 231 -13.99 -6.53 -24.37
N GLY A 232 -13.44 -5.69 -25.24
CA GLY A 232 -14.08 -4.46 -25.70
C GLY A 232 -15.39 -4.65 -26.48
N THR A 233 -15.73 -5.90 -26.85
CA THR A 233 -17.02 -6.24 -27.50
C THR A 233 -18.15 -6.46 -26.49
N GLN A 234 -17.82 -6.61 -25.20
CA GLN A 234 -18.76 -6.88 -24.10
C GLN A 234 -18.84 -5.70 -23.14
N LEU A 235 -19.07 -4.51 -23.67
CA LEU A 235 -19.27 -3.33 -22.84
C LEU A 235 -20.69 -3.30 -22.26
N ASP A 236 -20.84 -2.71 -21.07
CA ASP A 236 -22.15 -2.55 -20.45
C ASP A 236 -23.04 -1.64 -21.31
N PRO A 237 -24.25 -2.08 -21.67
CA PRO A 237 -25.11 -1.36 -22.59
C PRO A 237 -25.83 -0.20 -21.89
N TYR A 238 -25.20 0.97 -21.87
CA TYR A 238 -25.82 2.22 -21.42
C TYR A 238 -25.61 3.33 -22.45
N SER A 239 -26.45 4.34 -22.37
CA SER A 239 -26.30 5.58 -23.13
C SER A 239 -26.34 6.79 -22.17
N LEU A 240 -25.65 7.85 -22.56
CA LEU A 240 -25.55 9.10 -21.82
C LEU A 240 -25.82 10.25 -22.79
N THR A 241 -26.83 11.04 -22.50
CA THR A 241 -27.19 12.25 -23.26
C THR A 241 -26.77 13.47 -22.44
N LEU A 242 -26.07 14.40 -23.07
CA LEU A 242 -25.78 15.70 -22.47
C LEU A 242 -26.94 16.65 -22.86
N ASP A 243 -27.78 16.95 -21.87
CA ASP A 243 -28.99 17.79 -22.11
C ASP A 243 -28.60 19.27 -22.13
N SER A 244 -27.78 19.75 -21.19
CA SER A 244 -27.20 21.10 -21.18
C SER A 244 -25.86 21.16 -20.49
N PHE A 245 -25.05 22.17 -20.87
CA PHE A 245 -23.76 22.44 -20.27
C PHE A 245 -23.61 23.92 -19.98
N ASP A 246 -23.76 24.31 -18.72
CA ASP A 246 -23.68 25.69 -18.26
C ASP A 246 -22.32 26.04 -17.71
N VAL A 247 -21.70 27.11 -18.16
CA VAL A 247 -20.41 27.61 -17.67
C VAL A 247 -20.55 29.05 -17.17
N SER A 248 -20.16 29.26 -15.93
CA SER A 248 -19.97 30.61 -15.39
C SER A 248 -18.50 31.01 -15.47
N TYR A 249 -18.24 32.26 -15.82
CA TYR A 249 -16.87 32.80 -15.91
C TYR A 249 -16.64 33.82 -14.81
N VAL A 250 -15.40 33.85 -14.27
CA VAL A 250 -15.00 34.86 -13.31
C VAL A 250 -15.10 36.26 -13.96
N PRO A 251 -15.78 37.23 -13.31
CA PRO A 251 -15.97 38.56 -13.89
C PRO A 251 -14.63 39.24 -14.23
N PRO A 252 -14.59 40.04 -15.33
CA PRO A 252 -13.43 40.86 -15.64
C PRO A 252 -13.13 41.85 -14.51
N GLY A 253 -11.89 41.85 -14.01
CA GLY A 253 -11.47 42.74 -12.91
C GLY A 253 -11.24 41.99 -11.58
N GLU A 254 -11.64 40.74 -11.45
CA GLU A 254 -11.31 39.88 -10.34
C GLU A 254 -10.07 39.03 -10.63
N PRO A 255 -9.35 38.53 -9.59
CA PRO A 255 -8.25 37.59 -9.81
C PRO A 255 -8.74 36.35 -10.56
N GLY A 256 -8.19 36.06 -11.73
CA GLY A 256 -8.64 34.99 -12.62
C GLY A 256 -9.75 35.39 -13.63
N GLY A 257 -10.01 36.68 -13.80
CA GLY A 257 -11.02 37.17 -14.74
C GLY A 257 -10.95 36.53 -16.13
N GLY A 258 -12.08 36.02 -16.61
CA GLY A 258 -12.20 35.29 -17.87
C GLY A 258 -11.90 33.79 -17.80
N GLN A 259 -11.50 33.25 -16.63
CA GLN A 259 -11.38 31.81 -16.40
C GLN A 259 -12.76 31.22 -16.06
N ALA A 260 -12.98 29.95 -16.40
CA ALA A 260 -14.17 29.23 -15.96
C ALA A 260 -14.16 29.15 -14.41
N GLY A 261 -15.20 29.71 -13.79
CA GLY A 261 -15.35 29.71 -12.34
C GLY A 261 -16.10 28.48 -11.85
N ASP A 262 -17.19 28.14 -12.55
CA ASP A 262 -18.03 26.97 -12.26
C ASP A 262 -18.62 26.43 -13.54
N PHE A 263 -18.94 25.14 -13.55
CA PHE A 263 -19.63 24.51 -14.66
C PHE A 263 -20.60 23.42 -14.14
N ALA A 264 -21.73 23.27 -14.81
CA ALA A 264 -22.72 22.24 -14.55
C ALA A 264 -23.09 21.54 -15.85
N ALA A 265 -23.14 20.21 -15.83
CA ALA A 265 -23.62 19.39 -16.93
C ALA A 265 -24.87 18.65 -16.46
N ASN A 266 -25.97 18.81 -17.16
CA ASN A 266 -27.19 18.03 -16.95
C ASN A 266 -27.16 16.84 -17.90
N LEU A 267 -27.28 15.65 -17.34
CA LEU A 267 -27.09 14.39 -18.04
C LEU A 267 -28.30 13.48 -17.86
N THR A 268 -28.74 12.84 -18.94
CA THR A 268 -29.70 11.74 -18.89
C THR A 268 -28.97 10.43 -19.16
N ILE A 269 -28.96 9.51 -18.18
CA ILE A 269 -28.36 8.19 -18.28
C ILE A 269 -29.46 7.15 -18.44
N ARG A 270 -29.36 6.30 -19.46
CA ARG A 270 -30.28 5.20 -19.68
C ARG A 270 -29.54 3.86 -19.70
N ASP A 271 -29.92 2.96 -18.82
CA ASP A 271 -29.46 1.57 -18.84
C ASP A 271 -30.35 0.73 -19.76
N ALA A 272 -29.77 0.18 -20.82
CA ALA A 272 -30.50 -0.63 -21.78
C ALA A 272 -30.93 -2.02 -21.27
N ARG A 273 -30.30 -2.52 -20.17
CA ARG A 273 -30.70 -3.79 -19.56
C ARG A 273 -31.94 -3.68 -18.70
N THR A 274 -32.01 -2.62 -17.89
CA THR A 274 -33.09 -2.40 -16.91
C THR A 274 -34.19 -1.51 -17.47
N GLY A 275 -33.91 -0.73 -18.53
CA GLY A 275 -34.79 0.30 -19.06
C GLY A 275 -34.97 1.49 -18.10
N THR A 276 -34.13 1.57 -17.05
CA THR A 276 -34.14 2.70 -16.11
C THR A 276 -33.50 3.92 -16.75
N GLU A 277 -34.07 5.06 -16.45
CA GLU A 277 -33.61 6.38 -16.88
C GLU A 277 -33.39 7.21 -15.61
N ASP A 278 -32.21 7.80 -15.49
CA ASP A 278 -31.83 8.66 -14.38
C ASP A 278 -31.31 9.98 -14.92
N THR A 279 -31.69 11.09 -14.28
CA THR A 279 -31.35 12.44 -14.71
C THR A 279 -30.63 13.16 -13.58
N GLU A 280 -29.39 13.56 -13.82
CA GLU A 280 -28.52 14.31 -12.88
C GLU A 280 -28.19 15.69 -13.45
#